data_13ed5723cb257322491be39204a08c37
#
_entry.id   13ed5723cb257322491be39204a08c37
#
_cell.length_a   1.000
_cell.length_b   1.000
_cell.length_c   1.000
_cell.angle_alpha   90.00
_cell.angle_beta   90.00
_cell.angle_gamma   90.00
#
_symmetry.space_group_name_H-M   'P 1'
#
loop_
_entity.id
_entity.type
_entity.pdbx_description
1 polymer ?
#
loop_
_entity_poly.entity_id
_entity_poly.type
_entity_poly.pdbx_seq_one_letter_code
_entity_poly.pdbx_strand_id
1 'polypeptide(L)'
;MATIRPFMGIRPAPEYAKDVAALPYDVMNTEEAREMVKGNPYSFLHINRAEIDLPVGTDPYSPAVYEKARDTFYEQLDKGIFTQDLLPNLYIYRLSMDGRSQTGLVVCTAIDEYLNDTIKKHELTRADKEADRIRHVDTLNANTGPIFLAYKENADAEAIIDGYTAAVPPVYDFVSEDGIGHTVWVIDSDTEIGMLVQSFANVENFYIADGHHRNASAVKVGLKRREQKP
;
A
#
# COMPACT_ATOMS: atom_id res chain seq x y z
N MET A 1 -10.82 12.80 -15.79
CA MET A 1 -9.46 13.23 -15.40
C MET A 1 -9.16 12.61 -14.05
N ALA A 2 -7.99 12.06 -13.90
CA ALA A 2 -7.62 11.34 -12.68
C ALA A 2 -7.28 12.32 -11.54
N THR A 3 -7.69 11.95 -10.32
CA THR A 3 -7.47 12.76 -9.12
C THR A 3 -6.57 12.03 -8.16
N ILE A 4 -5.48 12.66 -7.75
CA ILE A 4 -4.64 12.17 -6.66
C ILE A 4 -4.75 13.08 -5.45
N ARG A 5 -4.57 12.51 -4.25
CA ARG A 5 -4.55 13.27 -2.99
C ARG A 5 -3.45 12.78 -2.06
N PRO A 6 -2.83 13.70 -1.30
CA PRO A 6 -1.96 13.34 -0.21
C PRO A 6 -2.76 12.70 0.95
N PHE A 7 -2.07 11.95 1.80
CA PHE A 7 -2.66 11.29 2.96
C PHE A 7 -1.65 11.16 4.10
N MET A 8 -2.15 11.00 5.32
CA MET A 8 -1.32 10.72 6.50
C MET A 8 -0.97 9.22 6.51
N GLY A 9 0.17 8.87 5.90
CA GLY A 9 0.61 7.49 5.78
C GLY A 9 1.00 6.89 7.14
N ILE A 10 0.64 5.62 7.34
CA ILE A 10 1.21 4.81 8.41
C ILE A 10 2.36 4.03 7.79
N ARG A 11 3.53 4.18 8.37
CA ARG A 11 4.77 3.61 7.84
C ARG A 11 5.70 3.15 8.97
N PRO A 12 6.63 2.21 8.74
CA PRO A 12 7.55 1.78 9.77
C PRO A 12 8.45 2.93 10.24
N ALA A 13 8.84 2.92 11.50
CA ALA A 13 9.96 3.75 11.94
C ALA A 13 11.23 3.31 11.18
N PRO A 14 12.17 4.23 10.87
CA PRO A 14 13.28 3.95 9.95
C PRO A 14 14.12 2.72 10.31
N GLU A 15 14.33 2.47 11.59
CA GLU A 15 15.09 1.33 12.11
C GLU A 15 14.39 -0.02 11.87
N TYR A 16 13.07 -0.04 11.66
CA TYR A 16 12.29 -1.25 11.41
C TYR A 16 11.92 -1.44 9.93
N ALA A 17 12.23 -0.48 9.06
CA ALA A 17 11.75 -0.49 7.68
C ALA A 17 12.11 -1.78 6.92
N LYS A 18 13.32 -2.26 7.07
CA LYS A 18 13.79 -3.52 6.45
C LYS A 18 13.09 -4.75 7.05
N ASP A 19 12.92 -4.80 8.35
CA ASP A 19 12.33 -5.95 9.05
C ASP A 19 10.81 -6.02 8.82
N VAL A 20 10.16 -4.88 8.63
CA VAL A 20 8.72 -4.79 8.30
C VAL A 20 8.45 -5.20 6.85
N ALA A 21 9.36 -4.89 5.93
CA ALA A 21 9.17 -5.17 4.51
C ALA A 21 8.89 -6.66 4.27
N ALA A 22 7.84 -6.95 3.51
CA ALA A 22 7.39 -8.30 3.25
C ALA A 22 6.88 -8.44 1.81
N LEU A 23 6.94 -9.65 1.28
CA LEU A 23 6.34 -9.99 0.00
C LEU A 23 4.80 -9.82 0.04
N PRO A 24 4.13 -9.66 -1.11
CA PRO A 24 2.68 -9.65 -1.20
C PRO A 24 2.07 -10.91 -0.57
N TYR A 25 0.92 -10.76 0.09
CA TYR A 25 0.27 -11.83 0.85
C TYR A 25 -0.16 -13.04 0.01
N ASP A 26 -0.31 -12.89 -1.28
CA ASP A 26 -0.86 -13.86 -2.23
C ASP A 26 0.20 -14.63 -3.04
N VAL A 27 1.48 -14.40 -2.79
CA VAL A 27 2.59 -15.09 -3.47
C VAL A 27 3.15 -16.27 -2.67
N MET A 28 2.55 -16.61 -1.53
CA MET A 28 2.99 -17.69 -0.64
C MET A 28 1.81 -18.38 0.03
N ASN A 29 1.99 -19.62 0.44
CA ASN A 29 1.05 -20.33 1.32
C ASN A 29 1.33 -20.03 2.81
N THR A 30 0.49 -20.57 3.71
CA THR A 30 0.58 -20.30 5.16
C THR A 30 1.86 -20.87 5.79
N GLU A 31 2.30 -22.04 5.36
CA GLU A 31 3.53 -22.70 5.86
C GLU A 31 4.76 -21.91 5.43
N GLU A 32 4.82 -21.49 4.18
CA GLU A 32 5.89 -20.63 3.65
C GLU A 32 5.94 -19.29 4.41
N ALA A 33 4.79 -18.68 4.66
CA ALA A 33 4.72 -17.43 5.41
C ALA A 33 5.25 -17.61 6.85
N ARG A 34 4.94 -18.74 7.52
CA ARG A 34 5.49 -19.06 8.86
C ARG A 34 7.00 -19.20 8.86
N GLU A 35 7.57 -19.84 7.83
CA GLU A 35 9.02 -19.97 7.70
C GLU A 35 9.68 -18.59 7.49
N MET A 36 9.11 -17.75 6.63
CA MET A 36 9.65 -16.44 6.30
C MET A 36 9.72 -15.48 7.50
N VAL A 37 8.82 -15.60 8.46
CA VAL A 37 8.80 -14.72 9.63
C VAL A 37 9.61 -15.25 10.81
N LYS A 38 10.27 -16.41 10.70
CA LYS A 38 11.06 -16.97 11.80
C LYS A 38 12.15 -16.01 12.25
N GLY A 39 12.09 -15.60 13.51
CA GLY A 39 13.04 -14.66 14.10
C GLY A 39 12.78 -13.19 13.77
N ASN A 40 11.74 -12.88 12.99
CA ASN A 40 11.36 -11.52 12.66
C ASN A 40 9.91 -11.21 13.13
N PRO A 41 9.72 -10.72 14.35
CA PRO A 41 8.40 -10.40 14.89
C PRO A 41 7.79 -9.11 14.28
N TYR A 42 8.54 -8.38 13.47
CA TYR A 42 8.12 -7.12 12.87
C TYR A 42 7.58 -7.26 11.45
N SER A 43 7.79 -8.42 10.81
CA SER A 43 7.35 -8.65 9.43
C SER A 43 5.87 -8.30 9.23
N PHE A 44 5.58 -7.57 8.16
CA PHE A 44 4.19 -7.22 7.82
C PHE A 44 3.31 -8.44 7.50
N LEU A 45 3.90 -9.63 7.32
CA LEU A 45 3.16 -10.88 7.18
C LEU A 45 2.34 -11.21 8.43
N HIS A 46 2.75 -10.82 9.63
CA HIS A 46 1.95 -10.95 10.86
C HIS A 46 0.61 -10.18 10.81
N ILE A 47 0.50 -9.23 9.89
CA ILE A 47 -0.71 -8.44 9.65
C ILE A 47 -1.46 -8.95 8.41
N ASN A 48 -0.76 -9.15 7.30
CA ASN A 48 -1.39 -9.53 6.04
C ASN A 48 -1.75 -11.03 5.96
N ARG A 49 -1.09 -11.87 6.76
CA ARG A 49 -1.21 -13.33 6.86
C ARG A 49 -1.34 -13.78 8.31
N ALA A 50 -2.19 -13.08 9.09
CA ALA A 50 -2.26 -13.22 10.54
C ALA A 50 -2.61 -14.65 11.04
N GLU A 51 -3.12 -15.53 10.17
CA GLU A 51 -3.30 -16.94 10.48
C GLU A 51 -1.99 -17.67 10.83
N ILE A 52 -0.83 -17.11 10.46
CA ILE A 52 0.48 -17.67 10.83
C ILE A 52 0.73 -17.67 12.34
N ASP A 53 0.12 -16.74 13.07
CA ASP A 53 0.22 -16.58 14.51
C ASP A 53 -0.88 -17.31 15.29
N LEU A 54 -1.74 -18.04 14.59
CA LEU A 54 -2.83 -18.82 15.15
C LEU A 54 -2.51 -20.33 15.07
N PRO A 55 -3.24 -21.21 15.80
CA PRO A 55 -3.02 -22.64 15.76
C PRO A 55 -3.03 -23.19 14.33
N VAL A 56 -2.17 -24.20 14.08
CA VAL A 56 -2.12 -24.88 12.79
C VAL A 56 -3.49 -25.46 12.44
N GLY A 57 -3.94 -25.23 11.20
CA GLY A 57 -5.26 -25.66 10.74
C GLY A 57 -6.36 -24.61 10.95
N THR A 58 -6.06 -23.44 11.50
CA THR A 58 -7.02 -22.33 11.55
C THR A 58 -7.43 -21.94 10.12
N ASP A 59 -8.74 -21.83 9.90
CA ASP A 59 -9.28 -21.32 8.63
C ASP A 59 -8.80 -19.89 8.39
N PRO A 60 -8.04 -19.61 7.31
CA PRO A 60 -7.51 -18.27 6.99
C PRO A 60 -8.59 -17.19 6.85
N TYR A 61 -9.83 -17.58 6.64
CA TYR A 61 -10.98 -16.68 6.47
C TYR A 61 -11.86 -16.56 7.73
N SER A 62 -11.44 -17.18 8.85
CA SER A 62 -12.17 -17.08 10.10
C SER A 62 -12.07 -15.67 10.72
N PRO A 63 -13.09 -15.20 11.45
CA PRO A 63 -13.06 -13.90 12.13
C PRO A 63 -11.83 -13.68 13.01
N ALA A 64 -11.34 -14.72 13.68
CA ALA A 64 -10.17 -14.67 14.54
C ALA A 64 -8.89 -14.20 13.81
N VAL A 65 -8.76 -14.50 12.51
CA VAL A 65 -7.61 -14.07 11.70
C VAL A 65 -7.62 -12.55 11.52
N TYR A 66 -8.78 -11.96 11.20
CA TYR A 66 -8.89 -10.51 11.02
C TYR A 66 -8.75 -9.75 12.34
N GLU A 67 -9.26 -10.31 13.44
CA GLU A 67 -9.08 -9.78 14.79
C GLU A 67 -7.59 -9.80 15.17
N LYS A 68 -6.90 -10.92 14.94
CA LYS A 68 -5.46 -11.02 15.16
C LYS A 68 -4.67 -10.02 14.33
N ALA A 69 -5.00 -9.86 13.03
CA ALA A 69 -4.37 -8.87 12.16
C ALA A 69 -4.53 -7.44 12.71
N ARG A 70 -5.75 -7.08 13.12
CA ARG A 70 -6.05 -5.78 13.75
C ARG A 70 -5.23 -5.58 15.02
N ASP A 71 -5.28 -6.55 15.92
CA ASP A 71 -4.63 -6.44 17.23
C ASP A 71 -3.11 -6.31 17.08
N THR A 72 -2.50 -7.09 16.17
CA THR A 72 -1.08 -6.97 15.84
C THR A 72 -0.74 -5.60 15.23
N PHE A 73 -1.57 -5.09 14.31
CA PHE A 73 -1.37 -3.79 13.67
C PHE A 73 -1.37 -2.65 14.70
N TYR A 74 -2.38 -2.61 15.58
CA TYR A 74 -2.46 -1.57 16.60
C TYR A 74 -1.41 -1.73 17.70
N GLU A 75 -1.04 -2.96 18.07
CA GLU A 75 0.06 -3.22 19.00
C GLU A 75 1.39 -2.70 18.44
N GLN A 76 1.65 -2.87 17.14
CA GLN A 76 2.87 -2.36 16.51
C GLN A 76 2.86 -0.82 16.40
N LEU A 77 1.68 -0.20 16.20
CA LEU A 77 1.52 1.25 16.30
C LEU A 77 1.82 1.77 17.72
N ASP A 78 1.24 1.14 18.74
CA ASP A 78 1.43 1.53 20.14
C ASP A 78 2.89 1.38 20.59
N LYS A 79 3.60 0.40 20.05
CA LYS A 79 5.04 0.18 20.29
C LYS A 79 5.96 1.10 19.48
N GLY A 80 5.42 1.91 18.58
CA GLY A 80 6.20 2.78 17.70
C GLY A 80 6.97 2.06 16.57
N ILE A 81 6.65 0.78 16.31
CA ILE A 81 7.16 0.07 15.12
C ILE A 81 6.62 0.71 13.85
N PHE A 82 5.34 1.08 13.86
CA PHE A 82 4.73 1.96 12.89
C PHE A 82 4.50 3.34 13.49
N THR A 83 4.59 4.35 12.64
CA THR A 83 4.23 5.73 12.96
C THR A 83 3.28 6.28 11.90
N GLN A 84 2.31 7.09 12.33
CA GLN A 84 1.46 7.81 11.38
C GLN A 84 2.01 9.22 11.18
N ASP A 85 2.14 9.64 9.93
CA ASP A 85 2.54 11.00 9.61
C ASP A 85 1.50 12.01 10.13
N LEU A 86 1.96 13.15 10.64
CA LEU A 86 1.10 14.16 11.25
C LEU A 86 0.35 15.00 10.22
N LEU A 87 0.88 15.11 9.02
CA LEU A 87 0.31 15.89 7.91
C LEU A 87 0.12 14.98 6.69
N PRO A 88 -0.84 15.32 5.80
CA PRO A 88 -1.02 14.61 4.55
C PRO A 88 0.18 14.81 3.62
N ASN A 89 0.83 13.73 3.22
CA ASN A 89 2.00 13.68 2.35
C ASN A 89 1.72 12.88 1.07
N LEU A 90 2.56 13.04 0.06
CA LEU A 90 2.76 12.09 -1.02
C LEU A 90 4.07 11.34 -0.77
N TYR A 91 4.20 10.14 -1.36
CA TYR A 91 5.41 9.34 -1.17
C TYR A 91 5.93 8.89 -2.52
N ILE A 92 7.25 8.89 -2.67
CA ILE A 92 7.92 8.28 -3.83
C ILE A 92 8.47 6.95 -3.36
N TYR A 93 8.20 5.89 -4.12
CA TYR A 93 8.72 4.56 -3.88
C TYR A 93 9.44 4.04 -5.11
N ARG A 94 10.71 3.72 -4.95
CA ARG A 94 11.56 3.15 -5.99
C ARG A 94 11.95 1.73 -5.63
N LEU A 95 11.68 0.81 -6.56
CA LEU A 95 12.18 -0.55 -6.54
C LEU A 95 13.34 -0.69 -7.54
N SER A 96 14.40 -1.38 -7.13
CA SER A 96 15.56 -1.64 -7.99
C SER A 96 15.89 -3.13 -8.01
N MET A 97 15.97 -3.72 -9.21
CA MET A 97 16.25 -5.13 -9.43
C MET A 97 17.06 -5.29 -10.72
N ASP A 98 18.13 -6.06 -10.68
CA ASP A 98 18.97 -6.38 -11.84
C ASP A 98 19.42 -5.16 -12.67
N GLY A 99 19.79 -4.09 -11.99
CA GLY A 99 20.24 -2.84 -12.63
C GLY A 99 19.12 -1.99 -13.22
N ARG A 100 17.85 -2.36 -13.04
CA ARG A 100 16.67 -1.58 -13.42
C ARG A 100 16.02 -0.99 -12.19
N SER A 101 15.51 0.23 -12.32
CA SER A 101 14.72 0.88 -11.28
C SER A 101 13.35 1.27 -11.82
N GLN A 102 12.33 1.06 -11.01
CA GLN A 102 10.98 1.54 -11.24
C GLN A 102 10.60 2.47 -10.10
N THR A 103 10.23 3.70 -10.44
CA THR A 103 9.82 4.72 -9.48
C THR A 103 8.33 4.98 -9.64
N GLY A 104 7.60 4.94 -8.53
CA GLY A 104 6.17 5.21 -8.47
C GLY A 104 5.84 6.26 -7.42
N LEU A 105 4.71 6.93 -7.61
CA LEU A 105 4.14 7.86 -6.64
C LEU A 105 3.04 7.16 -5.84
N VAL A 106 3.14 7.17 -4.51
CA VAL A 106 2.13 6.59 -3.62
C VAL A 106 1.18 7.69 -3.17
N VAL A 107 -0.09 7.52 -3.49
CA VAL A 107 -1.15 8.52 -3.36
C VAL A 107 -2.50 7.89 -3.03
N CYS A 108 -3.47 8.67 -2.62
CA CYS A 108 -4.87 8.26 -2.66
C CYS A 108 -5.49 8.64 -4.01
N THR A 109 -6.29 7.73 -4.58
CA THR A 109 -7.15 7.97 -5.74
C THR A 109 -8.62 7.94 -5.34
N ALA A 110 -9.49 8.62 -6.10
CA ALA A 110 -10.91 8.68 -5.78
C ALA A 110 -11.61 7.36 -6.12
N ILE A 111 -12.39 6.79 -5.19
CA ILE A 111 -13.17 5.58 -5.42
C ILE A 111 -14.22 5.75 -6.53
N ASP A 112 -14.71 6.97 -6.73
CA ASP A 112 -15.67 7.29 -7.80
C ASP A 112 -15.06 7.09 -9.19
N GLU A 113 -13.73 7.26 -9.33
CA GLU A 113 -13.01 7.04 -10.57
C GLU A 113 -12.90 5.56 -10.94
N TYR A 114 -12.96 4.67 -9.97
CA TYR A 114 -13.14 3.24 -10.21
C TYR A 114 -14.55 2.91 -10.70
N LEU A 115 -15.57 3.59 -10.18
CA LEU A 115 -16.98 3.36 -10.53
C LEU A 115 -17.31 3.89 -11.94
N ASN A 116 -16.72 5.03 -12.33
CA ASN A 116 -16.96 5.67 -13.63
C ASN A 116 -15.95 5.28 -14.72
N ASP A 117 -15.14 4.25 -14.46
CA ASP A 117 -14.10 3.75 -15.38
C ASP A 117 -13.00 4.75 -15.76
N THR A 118 -12.74 5.79 -15.00
CA THR A 118 -11.50 6.58 -15.10
C THR A 118 -10.30 5.71 -14.67
N ILE A 119 -10.50 4.83 -13.68
CA ILE A 119 -9.56 3.74 -13.35
C ILE A 119 -10.00 2.50 -14.12
N LYS A 120 -9.24 2.16 -15.16
CA LYS A 120 -9.53 1.06 -16.08
C LYS A 120 -9.19 -0.31 -15.47
N LYS A 121 -10.10 -1.23 -15.64
CA LYS A 121 -10.00 -2.63 -15.20
C LYS A 121 -9.81 -3.53 -16.42
N HIS A 122 -9.01 -4.57 -16.32
CA HIS A 122 -8.85 -5.57 -17.37
C HIS A 122 -9.11 -7.00 -16.86
N GLU A 123 -9.45 -7.16 -15.58
CA GLU A 123 -9.71 -8.44 -14.94
C GLU A 123 -10.97 -8.33 -14.07
N LEU A 124 -11.74 -9.42 -14.02
CA LEU A 124 -12.86 -9.58 -13.10
C LEU A 124 -12.35 -10.10 -11.75
N THR A 125 -12.82 -9.51 -10.67
CA THR A 125 -12.47 -9.95 -9.33
C THR A 125 -13.23 -11.22 -8.93
N ARG A 126 -12.55 -12.12 -8.23
CA ARG A 126 -13.18 -13.30 -7.61
C ARG A 126 -13.86 -12.88 -6.31
N ALA A 127 -15.12 -13.29 -6.15
CA ALA A 127 -15.95 -12.88 -5.01
C ALA A 127 -15.38 -13.33 -3.65
N ASP A 128 -14.76 -14.51 -3.58
CA ASP A 128 -14.14 -15.05 -2.37
C ASP A 128 -12.94 -14.19 -1.92
N LYS A 129 -12.04 -13.86 -2.85
CA LYS A 129 -10.86 -13.02 -2.59
C LYS A 129 -11.23 -11.57 -2.26
N GLU A 130 -12.25 -11.07 -2.92
CA GLU A 130 -12.75 -9.73 -2.65
C GLU A 130 -13.39 -9.65 -1.26
N ALA A 131 -14.22 -10.63 -0.88
CA ALA A 131 -14.83 -10.68 0.45
C ALA A 131 -13.77 -10.76 1.58
N ASP A 132 -12.70 -11.51 1.36
CA ASP A 132 -11.55 -11.57 2.25
C ASP A 132 -10.92 -10.19 2.46
N ARG A 133 -10.57 -9.52 1.37
CA ARG A 133 -9.91 -8.19 1.47
C ARG A 133 -10.83 -7.10 2.02
N ILE A 134 -12.14 -7.15 1.73
CA ILE A 134 -13.12 -6.26 2.35
C ILE A 134 -13.09 -6.41 3.87
N ARG A 135 -13.15 -7.65 4.39
CA ARG A 135 -13.11 -7.90 5.84
C ARG A 135 -11.81 -7.40 6.44
N HIS A 136 -10.68 -7.66 5.79
CA HIS A 136 -9.37 -7.22 6.25
C HIS A 136 -9.29 -5.69 6.36
N VAL A 137 -9.59 -4.97 5.28
CA VAL A 137 -9.56 -3.49 5.25
C VAL A 137 -10.55 -2.89 6.26
N ASP A 138 -11.75 -3.44 6.34
CA ASP A 138 -12.80 -2.93 7.25
C ASP A 138 -12.46 -3.16 8.72
N THR A 139 -11.89 -4.32 9.06
CA THR A 139 -11.51 -4.68 10.43
C THR A 139 -10.31 -3.87 10.92
N LEU A 140 -9.29 -3.70 10.09
CA LEU A 140 -8.09 -2.93 10.43
C LEU A 140 -8.31 -1.43 10.34
N ASN A 141 -9.35 -0.98 9.66
CA ASN A 141 -9.55 0.42 9.28
C ASN A 141 -8.37 1.02 8.51
N ALA A 142 -7.70 0.21 7.72
CA ALA A 142 -6.50 0.57 6.98
C ALA A 142 -6.41 -0.16 5.63
N ASN A 143 -5.89 0.50 4.61
CA ASN A 143 -5.47 -0.13 3.36
C ASN A 143 -4.03 -0.63 3.54
N THR A 144 -3.86 -1.93 3.66
CA THR A 144 -2.58 -2.58 4.01
C THR A 144 -1.75 -3.01 2.80
N GLY A 145 -2.26 -2.81 1.59
CA GLY A 145 -1.56 -3.16 0.36
C GLY A 145 -1.83 -2.13 -0.73
N PRO A 146 -0.80 -1.45 -1.24
CA PRO A 146 -0.98 -0.52 -2.35
C PRO A 146 -1.46 -1.25 -3.61
N ILE A 147 -2.13 -0.50 -4.47
CA ILE A 147 -2.59 -0.92 -5.78
C ILE A 147 -1.61 -0.35 -6.78
N PHE A 148 -1.21 -1.15 -7.76
CA PHE A 148 -0.34 -0.65 -8.82
C PHE A 148 -1.18 -0.13 -9.97
N LEU A 149 -1.13 1.18 -10.18
CA LEU A 149 -1.78 1.89 -11.28
C LEU A 149 -0.72 2.37 -12.28
N ALA A 150 -0.93 2.06 -13.55
CA ALA A 150 -0.17 2.63 -14.65
C ALA A 150 -0.94 3.81 -15.27
N TYR A 151 -0.22 4.74 -15.89
CA TYR A 151 -0.78 5.85 -16.64
C TYR A 151 0.11 6.18 -17.84
N LYS A 152 -0.42 6.93 -18.79
CA LYS A 152 0.39 7.42 -19.90
C LYS A 152 1.41 8.45 -19.40
N GLU A 153 2.56 8.47 -20.05
CA GLU A 153 3.66 9.40 -19.76
C GLU A 153 3.17 10.80 -19.36
N ASN A 154 3.74 11.30 -18.26
CA ASN A 154 3.48 12.64 -17.73
C ASN A 154 4.82 13.29 -17.37
N ALA A 155 5.41 13.95 -18.36
CA ALA A 155 6.74 14.53 -18.25
C ALA A 155 6.87 15.56 -17.11
N ASP A 156 5.79 16.30 -16.81
CA ASP A 156 5.79 17.27 -15.70
C ASP A 156 5.91 16.55 -14.35
N ALA A 157 5.14 15.47 -14.16
CA ALA A 157 5.22 14.67 -12.93
C ALA A 157 6.60 14.00 -12.79
N GLU A 158 7.14 13.45 -13.88
CA GLU A 158 8.48 12.83 -13.90
C GLU A 158 9.56 13.85 -13.53
N ALA A 159 9.54 15.05 -14.10
CA ALA A 159 10.51 16.09 -13.78
C ALA A 159 10.46 16.53 -12.31
N ILE A 160 9.25 16.59 -11.71
CA ILE A 160 9.11 16.92 -10.29
C ILE A 160 9.68 15.80 -9.42
N ILE A 161 9.35 14.54 -9.73
CA ILE A 161 9.81 13.36 -8.99
C ILE A 161 11.34 13.24 -9.07
N ASP A 162 11.92 13.39 -10.26
CA ASP A 162 13.36 13.32 -10.47
C ASP A 162 14.10 14.45 -9.75
N GLY A 163 13.58 15.68 -9.86
CA GLY A 163 14.12 16.82 -9.13
C GLY A 163 14.10 16.62 -7.63
N TYR A 164 12.98 16.12 -7.09
CA TYR A 164 12.84 15.86 -5.65
C TYR A 164 13.80 14.77 -5.16
N THR A 165 13.86 13.65 -5.85
CA THR A 165 14.73 12.52 -5.46
C THR A 165 16.22 12.83 -5.61
N ALA A 166 16.60 13.79 -6.47
CA ALA A 166 17.97 14.25 -6.60
C ALA A 166 18.37 15.23 -5.48
N ALA A 167 17.42 16.00 -4.93
CA ALA A 167 17.67 17.04 -3.95
C ALA A 167 17.48 16.61 -2.50
N VAL A 168 16.60 15.63 -2.24
CA VAL A 168 16.19 15.22 -0.89
C VAL A 168 16.67 13.79 -0.62
N PRO A 169 17.29 13.53 0.55
CA PRO A 169 17.67 12.17 0.92
C PRO A 169 16.42 11.31 1.18
N PRO A 170 16.46 10.01 0.86
CA PRO A 170 15.36 9.10 1.15
C PRO A 170 15.20 8.87 2.66
N VAL A 171 13.97 8.58 3.08
CA VAL A 171 13.68 8.17 4.47
C VAL A 171 13.96 6.68 4.70
N TYR A 172 13.90 5.87 3.64
CA TYR A 172 14.34 4.46 3.63
C TYR A 172 15.18 4.20 2.40
N ASP A 173 16.26 3.44 2.60
CA ASP A 173 17.11 2.93 1.53
C ASP A 173 17.77 1.63 2.01
N PHE A 174 17.26 0.49 1.54
CA PHE A 174 17.75 -0.83 1.93
C PHE A 174 17.55 -1.86 0.81
N VAL A 175 18.24 -2.98 0.94
CA VAL A 175 18.08 -4.15 0.08
C VAL A 175 17.49 -5.29 0.91
N SER A 176 16.37 -5.86 0.43
CA SER A 176 15.72 -7.03 1.01
C SER A 176 16.50 -8.33 0.71
N GLU A 177 16.13 -9.43 1.37
CA GLU A 177 16.83 -10.72 1.24
C GLU A 177 16.77 -11.30 -0.18
N ASP A 178 15.74 -10.97 -0.94
CA ASP A 178 15.57 -11.35 -2.35
C ASP A 178 16.41 -10.50 -3.33
N GLY A 179 17.23 -9.57 -2.81
CA GLY A 179 18.09 -8.71 -3.60
C GLY A 179 17.42 -7.48 -4.21
N ILE A 180 16.15 -7.22 -3.87
CA ILE A 180 15.43 -6.02 -4.35
C ILE A 180 15.80 -4.82 -3.49
N GLY A 181 16.20 -3.73 -4.14
CA GLY A 181 16.43 -2.44 -3.51
C GLY A 181 15.11 -1.70 -3.30
N HIS A 182 14.92 -1.13 -2.10
CA HIS A 182 13.76 -0.35 -1.70
C HIS A 182 14.20 1.03 -1.27
N THR A 183 13.74 2.06 -1.98
CA THR A 183 14.06 3.46 -1.62
C THR A 183 12.77 4.25 -1.55
N VAL A 184 12.56 4.99 -0.46
CA VAL A 184 11.33 5.77 -0.22
C VAL A 184 11.66 7.19 0.17
N TRP A 185 10.92 8.14 -0.40
CA TRP A 185 10.92 9.55 -0.02
C TRP A 185 9.54 9.98 0.45
N VAL A 186 9.49 10.92 1.37
CA VAL A 186 8.26 11.60 1.80
C VAL A 186 8.25 12.99 1.20
N ILE A 187 7.23 13.32 0.43
CA ILE A 187 7.01 14.67 -0.10
C ILE A 187 6.05 15.38 0.87
N ASP A 188 6.59 16.25 1.71
CA ASP A 188 5.88 17.00 2.74
C ASP A 188 5.74 18.50 2.42
N SER A 189 6.29 18.92 1.29
CA SER A 189 6.19 20.30 0.82
C SER A 189 4.88 20.54 0.06
N ASP A 190 4.10 21.50 0.53
CA ASP A 190 2.84 21.91 -0.11
C ASP A 190 3.03 22.31 -1.58
N THR A 191 4.21 22.85 -1.93
CA THR A 191 4.52 23.27 -3.30
C THR A 191 4.62 22.07 -4.22
N GLU A 192 5.45 21.07 -3.91
CA GLU A 192 5.63 19.87 -4.73
C GLU A 192 4.36 19.02 -4.74
N ILE A 193 3.65 18.91 -3.61
CA ILE A 193 2.34 18.25 -3.55
C ILE A 193 1.36 18.94 -4.51
N GLY A 194 1.26 20.27 -4.45
CA GLY A 194 0.37 21.05 -5.32
C GLY A 194 0.70 20.88 -6.80
N MET A 195 1.99 20.92 -7.16
CA MET A 195 2.45 20.73 -8.54
C MET A 195 2.12 19.33 -9.05
N LEU A 196 2.35 18.28 -8.26
CA LEU A 196 2.01 16.89 -8.61
C LEU A 196 0.50 16.71 -8.77
N VAL A 197 -0.30 17.21 -7.84
CA VAL A 197 -1.78 17.13 -7.93
C VAL A 197 -2.27 17.81 -9.21
N GLN A 198 -1.73 18.98 -9.54
CA GLN A 198 -2.07 19.70 -10.78
C GLN A 198 -1.63 18.94 -12.04
N SER A 199 -0.44 18.37 -12.05
CA SER A 199 0.08 17.58 -13.17
C SER A 199 -0.79 16.35 -13.43
N PHE A 200 -1.17 15.62 -12.38
CA PHE A 200 -2.04 14.45 -12.50
C PHE A 200 -3.49 14.80 -12.91
N ALA A 201 -3.96 16.02 -12.69
CA ALA A 201 -5.25 16.46 -13.22
C ALA A 201 -5.33 16.40 -14.75
N ASN A 202 -4.20 16.36 -15.45
CA ASN A 202 -4.13 16.19 -16.91
C ASN A 202 -4.10 14.72 -17.34
N VAL A 203 -3.94 13.78 -16.41
CA VAL A 203 -3.99 12.33 -16.70
C VAL A 203 -5.45 11.93 -16.95
N GLU A 204 -5.71 11.40 -18.13
CA GLU A 204 -7.07 11.05 -18.55
C GLU A 204 -7.59 9.80 -17.81
N ASN A 205 -6.76 8.76 -17.73
CA ASN A 205 -7.11 7.48 -17.14
C ASN A 205 -5.94 6.86 -16.40
N PHE A 206 -6.26 6.13 -15.33
CA PHE A 206 -5.38 5.13 -14.73
C PHE A 206 -5.75 3.74 -15.22
N TYR A 207 -4.80 2.81 -15.18
CA TYR A 207 -4.96 1.42 -15.57
C TYR A 207 -4.45 0.53 -14.43
N ILE A 208 -5.30 -0.34 -13.89
CA ILE A 208 -4.86 -1.26 -12.84
C ILE A 208 -3.88 -2.25 -13.46
N ALA A 209 -2.60 -2.17 -13.09
CA ALA A 209 -1.58 -3.12 -13.50
C ALA A 209 -1.53 -4.32 -12.55
N ASP A 210 -1.76 -4.10 -11.24
CA ASP A 210 -1.86 -5.14 -10.22
C ASP A 210 -2.76 -4.70 -9.06
N GLY A 211 -3.38 -5.67 -8.36
CA GLY A 211 -4.20 -5.43 -7.18
C GLY A 211 -5.68 -5.16 -7.46
N HIS A 212 -6.27 -5.79 -8.47
CA HIS A 212 -7.72 -5.67 -8.78
C HIS A 212 -8.61 -5.95 -7.56
N HIS A 213 -8.34 -7.03 -6.81
CA HIS A 213 -9.08 -7.37 -5.59
C HIS A 213 -8.90 -6.31 -4.49
N ARG A 214 -7.69 -5.77 -4.32
CA ARG A 214 -7.40 -4.70 -3.35
C ARG A 214 -8.15 -3.42 -3.71
N ASN A 215 -8.18 -3.05 -4.99
CA ASN A 215 -8.92 -1.88 -5.46
C ASN A 215 -10.43 -2.05 -5.25
N ALA A 216 -11.02 -3.15 -5.72
CA ALA A 216 -12.44 -3.44 -5.55
C ALA A 216 -12.86 -3.43 -4.08
N SER A 217 -12.03 -3.98 -3.20
CA SER A 217 -12.28 -4.01 -1.75
C SER A 217 -12.23 -2.63 -1.12
N ALA A 218 -11.24 -1.81 -1.46
CA ALA A 218 -11.13 -0.43 -0.98
C ALA A 218 -12.36 0.41 -1.40
N VAL A 219 -12.81 0.25 -2.64
CA VAL A 219 -14.02 0.92 -3.15
C VAL A 219 -15.25 0.49 -2.36
N LYS A 220 -15.48 -0.81 -2.16
CA LYS A 220 -16.65 -1.32 -1.42
C LYS A 220 -16.67 -0.88 0.04
N VAL A 221 -15.52 -0.91 0.72
CA VAL A 221 -15.41 -0.39 2.08
C VAL A 221 -15.67 1.11 2.11
N GLY A 222 -15.13 1.87 1.16
CA GLY A 222 -15.37 3.30 1.04
C GLY A 222 -16.86 3.64 0.83
N LEU A 223 -17.56 2.91 -0.05
CA LEU A 223 -19.00 3.08 -0.26
C LEU A 223 -19.81 2.76 1.01
N LYS A 224 -19.52 1.62 1.67
CA LYS A 224 -20.13 1.25 2.95
C LYS A 224 -19.99 2.36 3.99
N ARG A 225 -18.82 2.98 4.08
CA ARG A 225 -18.58 4.06 5.06
C ARG A 225 -19.26 5.37 4.68
N ARG A 226 -19.42 5.68 3.40
CA ARG A 226 -20.21 6.81 2.94
C ARG A 226 -21.68 6.68 3.36
N GLU A 227 -22.26 5.47 3.28
CA GLU A 227 -23.63 5.21 3.74
C GLU A 227 -23.78 5.40 5.27
N GLN A 228 -22.74 5.09 6.04
CA GLN A 228 -22.74 5.24 7.50
C GLN A 228 -22.52 6.68 7.97
N LYS A 229 -21.88 7.51 7.18
CA LYS A 229 -21.58 8.93 7.46
C LYS A 229 -21.83 9.74 6.18
N PRO A 230 -23.11 9.99 5.85
CA PRO A 230 -23.49 10.77 4.66
C PRO A 230 -23.05 12.23 4.74
#